data_d95423116355fc38809b7b300cdab6d6
#
_entry.id   d95423116355fc38809b7b300cdab6d6
#
_cell.length_a   1.000
_cell.length_b   1.000
_cell.length_c   1.000
_cell.angle_alpha   90.00
_cell.angle_beta   90.00
_cell.angle_gamma   90.00
#
_symmetry.space_group_name_H-M   'P 1'
#
loop_
_entity.id
_entity.type
_entity.pdbx_description
1 polymer ?
#
loop_
_entity_poly.entity_id
_entity_poly.type
_entity_poly.pdbx_seq_one_letter_code
_entity_poly.pdbx_strand_id
1 'polypeptide(L)'
;MAFEGLSERLENSFKKLRAKGKLTESDVKEAMREVRMALLEADVNYKVAKEFTAKVTQRAIGADVMESLTPGQMVIKIVNEELTELMGGTESRLAIANHPPTVVMMCGLQGSGKTTHSAKLAKKLKKEGHRPLLVACDVYRPAAIKQLQVVGAQVDVPVFEMGTENPVTIAGEAVKYARDHGNDYVLLDTAGRLHVDEALMAELQNIRSTVHPHEILLVIDAMTGQDAVNVAKSFNEALGIDGVILTKLDGDTRGGAALSVRAVTGKPIKFIGTGEKLDQLETFHPSRMASRILGMGDVLSLIERAEMNLDEKKAAELERKLAKNKFDLNDLLDQFDQIERMGSLRDTIKMLPGIGSKIKDEDIDEGAFNRFRSIIYSMTVEERTKPEIINPSRKRRIAAGCGMQVEDVNRLLSQFKQMQKMVKQFGGGKGGPKMSKKMRRMMSQNPEMAQRMMGKNGGSNPFGF
;
A
#
# COMPACT_ATOMS: atom_id res chain seq x y z
N MET A 1 5.17 -9.78 0.34
CA MET A 1 4.94 -8.32 0.49
C MET A 1 6.20 -7.53 0.18
N ALA A 2 6.04 -6.25 -0.19
CA ALA A 2 7.19 -5.37 -0.34
C ALA A 2 8.05 -5.35 0.93
N PHE A 3 9.37 -5.45 0.74
CA PHE A 3 10.39 -5.39 1.81
C PHE A 3 10.38 -6.53 2.84
N GLU A 4 9.62 -7.60 2.65
CA GLU A 4 9.46 -8.65 3.67
C GLU A 4 10.80 -9.27 4.10
N GLY A 5 11.66 -9.60 3.15
CA GLY A 5 12.98 -10.15 3.43
C GLY A 5 13.90 -9.17 4.17
N LEU A 6 13.86 -7.88 3.79
CA LEU A 6 14.64 -6.84 4.47
C LEU A 6 14.10 -6.59 5.89
N SER A 7 12.77 -6.49 6.03
CA SER A 7 12.12 -6.25 7.34
C SER A 7 12.43 -7.33 8.35
N GLU A 8 12.35 -8.60 7.96
CA GLU A 8 12.64 -9.73 8.86
C GLU A 8 14.09 -9.70 9.37
N ARG A 9 15.05 -9.41 8.49
CA ARG A 9 16.47 -9.32 8.86
C ARG A 9 16.76 -8.16 9.79
N LEU A 10 16.20 -6.98 9.50
CA LEU A 10 16.34 -5.81 10.34
C LEU A 10 15.67 -6.02 11.71
N GLU A 11 14.48 -6.62 11.74
CA GLU A 11 13.80 -6.93 13.00
C GLU A 11 14.63 -7.88 13.87
N ASN A 12 15.26 -8.91 13.27
CA ASN A 12 16.12 -9.84 13.99
C ASN A 12 17.37 -9.16 14.58
N SER A 13 18.01 -8.25 13.83
CA SER A 13 19.15 -7.47 14.31
C SER A 13 18.73 -6.54 15.45
N PHE A 14 17.58 -5.89 15.36
CA PHE A 14 17.09 -4.98 16.39
C PHE A 14 16.52 -5.67 17.63
N LYS A 15 16.04 -6.92 17.54
CA LYS A 15 15.64 -7.72 18.72
C LYS A 15 16.82 -7.88 19.68
N LYS A 16 18.03 -8.12 19.17
CA LYS A 16 19.24 -8.24 19.97
C LYS A 16 19.56 -6.94 20.70
N LEU A 17 19.45 -5.77 20.01
CA LEU A 17 19.66 -4.47 20.62
C LEU A 17 18.61 -4.13 21.69
N ARG A 18 17.35 -4.42 21.44
CA ARG A 18 16.26 -4.17 22.41
C ARG A 18 16.41 -5.00 23.70
N ALA A 19 17.01 -6.18 23.61
CA ALA A 19 17.20 -7.06 24.76
C ALA A 19 18.32 -6.58 25.70
N LYS A 20 19.22 -5.70 25.24
CA LYS A 20 20.33 -5.15 26.04
C LYS A 20 19.88 -3.88 26.77
N GLY A 21 19.93 -3.89 28.09
CA GLY A 21 19.57 -2.73 28.91
C GLY A 21 20.56 -1.55 28.80
N LYS A 22 21.83 -1.85 28.54
CA LYS A 22 22.89 -0.87 28.22
C LYS A 22 23.55 -1.26 26.92
N LEU A 23 23.86 -0.30 26.08
CA LEU A 23 24.61 -0.48 24.84
C LEU A 23 26.04 0.06 24.98
N THR A 24 26.95 -0.62 24.32
CA THR A 24 28.33 -0.12 24.12
C THR A 24 28.49 0.31 22.67
N GLU A 25 29.51 1.12 22.38
CA GLU A 25 29.85 1.47 20.98
C GLU A 25 30.07 0.22 20.11
N SER A 26 30.64 -0.84 20.68
CA SER A 26 30.87 -2.10 20.00
C SER A 26 29.52 -2.76 19.58
N ASP A 27 28.51 -2.73 20.46
CA ASP A 27 27.19 -3.26 20.18
C ASP A 27 26.52 -2.52 19.02
N VAL A 28 26.62 -1.19 19.01
CA VAL A 28 26.09 -0.36 17.92
C VAL A 28 26.81 -0.65 16.60
N LYS A 29 28.15 -0.73 16.61
CA LYS A 29 28.95 -1.04 15.41
C LYS A 29 28.63 -2.43 14.85
N GLU A 30 28.46 -3.45 15.72
CA GLU A 30 28.06 -4.79 15.33
C GLU A 30 26.67 -4.81 14.69
N ALA A 31 25.68 -4.18 15.32
CA ALA A 31 24.34 -4.07 14.79
C ALA A 31 24.30 -3.34 13.43
N MET A 32 25.05 -2.26 13.27
CA MET A 32 25.12 -1.53 12.00
C MET A 32 25.86 -2.34 10.92
N ARG A 33 26.76 -3.24 11.30
CA ARG A 33 27.31 -4.21 10.35
C ARG A 33 26.25 -5.20 9.87
N GLU A 34 25.44 -5.75 10.78
CA GLU A 34 24.31 -6.63 10.41
C GLU A 34 23.31 -5.86 9.52
N VAL A 35 22.93 -4.63 9.87
CA VAL A 35 22.05 -3.77 9.05
C VAL A 35 22.62 -3.56 7.64
N ARG A 36 23.93 -3.25 7.53
CA ARG A 36 24.57 -3.10 6.22
C ARG A 36 24.51 -4.37 5.39
N MET A 37 24.74 -5.53 6.01
CA MET A 37 24.63 -6.82 5.31
C MET A 37 23.19 -7.05 4.83
N ALA A 38 22.20 -6.77 5.67
CA ALA A 38 20.79 -6.87 5.30
C ALA A 38 20.42 -5.96 4.12
N LEU A 39 20.92 -4.73 4.10
CA LEU A 39 20.72 -3.80 2.99
C LEU A 39 21.38 -4.28 1.70
N LEU A 40 22.59 -4.82 1.76
CA LEU A 40 23.30 -5.37 0.58
C LEU A 40 22.60 -6.62 0.03
N GLU A 41 22.12 -7.50 0.88
CA GLU A 41 21.35 -8.68 0.48
C GLU A 41 19.97 -8.31 -0.07
N ALA A 42 19.42 -7.16 0.36
CA ALA A 42 18.23 -6.54 -0.22
C ALA A 42 18.53 -5.80 -1.54
N ASP A 43 19.71 -5.94 -2.08
CA ASP A 43 20.13 -5.31 -3.34
C ASP A 43 20.17 -3.76 -3.31
N VAL A 44 20.47 -3.19 -2.12
CA VAL A 44 20.73 -1.76 -1.99
C VAL A 44 22.14 -1.44 -2.51
N ASN A 45 22.28 -0.32 -3.21
CA ASN A 45 23.56 0.13 -3.71
C ASN A 45 24.62 0.21 -2.59
N TYR A 46 25.80 -0.35 -2.83
CA TYR A 46 26.88 -0.44 -1.82
C TYR A 46 27.24 0.90 -1.21
N LYS A 47 27.39 1.94 -2.04
CA LYS A 47 27.74 3.28 -1.56
C LYS A 47 26.66 3.84 -0.63
N VAL A 48 25.38 3.67 -1.04
CA VAL A 48 24.21 4.08 -0.24
C VAL A 48 24.17 3.34 1.10
N ALA A 49 24.31 2.03 1.10
CA ALA A 49 24.31 1.22 2.33
C ALA A 49 25.46 1.60 3.28
N LYS A 50 26.66 1.88 2.74
CA LYS A 50 27.83 2.31 3.51
C LYS A 50 27.62 3.69 4.14
N GLU A 51 27.17 4.67 3.37
CA GLU A 51 26.93 6.04 3.84
C GLU A 51 25.81 6.06 4.89
N PHE A 52 24.72 5.35 4.64
CA PHE A 52 23.61 5.20 5.58
C PHE A 52 24.06 4.64 6.93
N THR A 53 24.76 3.49 6.93
CA THR A 53 25.21 2.86 8.18
C THR A 53 26.26 3.69 8.91
N ALA A 54 27.09 4.46 8.20
CA ALA A 54 28.05 5.37 8.82
C ALA A 54 27.32 6.54 9.54
N LYS A 55 26.33 7.15 8.89
CA LYS A 55 25.51 8.22 9.49
C LYS A 55 24.77 7.74 10.74
N VAL A 56 24.09 6.59 10.65
CA VAL A 56 23.39 6.00 11.80
C VAL A 56 24.37 5.70 12.93
N THR A 57 25.53 5.10 12.64
CA THR A 57 26.54 4.80 13.66
C THR A 57 27.01 6.06 14.38
N GLN A 58 27.32 7.12 13.63
CA GLN A 58 27.79 8.41 14.20
C GLN A 58 26.72 9.00 15.15
N ARG A 59 25.45 8.99 14.76
CA ARG A 59 24.35 9.49 15.60
C ARG A 59 24.08 8.60 16.81
N ALA A 60 24.16 7.27 16.63
CA ALA A 60 23.83 6.29 17.66
C ALA A 60 24.92 6.18 18.76
N ILE A 61 26.14 6.57 18.50
CA ILE A 61 27.24 6.60 19.51
C ILE A 61 27.24 7.90 20.34
N GLY A 62 26.37 8.86 20.04
CA GLY A 62 26.27 10.11 20.83
C GLY A 62 25.89 9.84 22.28
N ALA A 63 26.40 10.71 23.20
CA ALA A 63 26.20 10.58 24.64
C ALA A 63 24.69 10.47 25.01
N ASP A 64 23.85 11.29 24.39
CA ASP A 64 22.42 11.32 24.64
C ASP A 64 21.74 9.95 24.40
N VAL A 65 22.24 9.15 23.45
CA VAL A 65 21.72 7.82 23.14
C VAL A 65 22.27 6.79 24.12
N MET A 66 23.57 6.83 24.38
CA MET A 66 24.27 5.85 25.22
C MET A 66 23.88 5.95 26.69
N GLU A 67 23.53 7.15 27.17
CA GLU A 67 23.09 7.44 28.53
C GLU A 67 21.55 7.29 28.72
N SER A 68 20.80 7.06 27.64
CA SER A 68 19.36 6.91 27.66
C SER A 68 18.92 5.67 28.46
N LEU A 69 17.75 5.74 29.09
CA LEU A 69 17.12 4.60 29.74
C LEU A 69 16.68 3.49 28.75
N THR A 70 16.54 3.84 27.45
CA THR A 70 16.13 2.92 26.39
C THR A 70 17.02 3.07 25.14
N PRO A 71 18.35 2.82 25.25
CA PRO A 71 19.27 3.12 24.16
C PRO A 71 18.98 2.32 22.89
N GLY A 72 18.54 1.05 23.00
CA GLY A 72 18.15 0.25 21.85
C GLY A 72 16.95 0.81 21.07
N GLN A 73 15.98 1.43 21.73
CA GLN A 73 14.86 2.11 21.08
C GLN A 73 15.30 3.41 20.40
N MET A 74 16.22 4.14 21.00
CA MET A 74 16.80 5.36 20.41
C MET A 74 17.56 5.05 19.12
N VAL A 75 18.34 3.96 19.09
CA VAL A 75 19.02 3.51 17.86
C VAL A 75 18.01 3.19 16.76
N ILE A 76 16.94 2.47 17.06
CA ILE A 76 15.91 2.16 16.08
C ILE A 76 15.19 3.42 15.57
N LYS A 77 14.93 4.38 16.45
CA LYS A 77 14.39 5.70 16.06
C LYS A 77 15.32 6.41 15.08
N ILE A 78 16.63 6.44 15.36
CA ILE A 78 17.62 7.04 14.46
C ILE A 78 17.64 6.32 13.11
N VAL A 79 17.58 4.99 13.09
CA VAL A 79 17.49 4.21 11.84
C VAL A 79 16.23 4.60 11.05
N ASN A 80 15.08 4.75 11.70
CA ASN A 80 13.84 5.16 11.04
C ASN A 80 13.92 6.57 10.45
N GLU A 81 14.52 7.50 11.18
CA GLU A 81 14.72 8.87 10.71
C GLU A 81 15.67 8.91 9.49
N GLU A 82 16.79 8.20 9.55
CA GLU A 82 17.76 8.14 8.45
C GLU A 82 17.21 7.39 7.23
N LEU A 83 16.41 6.34 7.41
CA LEU A 83 15.69 5.68 6.30
C LEU A 83 14.69 6.64 5.65
N THR A 84 13.95 7.38 6.47
CA THR A 84 12.98 8.38 5.97
C THR A 84 13.71 9.45 5.16
N GLU A 85 14.81 9.97 5.64
CA GLU A 85 15.64 10.98 4.96
C GLU A 85 16.22 10.42 3.65
N LEU A 86 16.76 9.21 3.68
CA LEU A 86 17.28 8.51 2.50
C LEU A 86 16.25 8.40 1.38
N MET A 87 14.99 8.14 1.74
CA MET A 87 13.88 8.02 0.80
C MET A 87 13.22 9.35 0.43
N GLY A 88 13.59 10.46 1.11
CA GLY A 88 13.10 11.74 0.70
C GLY A 88 12.57 12.67 1.76
N GLY A 89 12.49 12.24 2.99
CA GLY A 89 11.98 13.04 4.10
C GLY A 89 10.45 13.20 4.03
N THR A 90 9.96 13.87 3.00
CA THR A 90 8.52 14.17 2.80
C THR A 90 7.98 13.62 1.48
N GLU A 91 6.66 13.54 1.38
CA GLU A 91 6.02 13.20 0.11
C GLU A 91 6.30 14.25 -0.97
N SER A 92 6.38 13.81 -2.22
CA SER A 92 6.52 14.69 -3.39
C SER A 92 5.29 14.59 -4.26
N ARG A 93 4.57 15.70 -4.41
CA ARG A 93 3.36 15.79 -5.24
C ARG A 93 3.70 16.06 -6.69
N LEU A 94 2.73 15.83 -7.58
CA LEU A 94 2.83 16.25 -8.97
C LEU A 94 2.91 17.78 -9.06
N ALA A 95 3.72 18.27 -9.98
CA ALA A 95 3.67 19.69 -10.36
C ALA A 95 2.32 19.98 -11.02
N ILE A 96 1.80 21.17 -10.78
CA ILE A 96 0.54 21.65 -11.36
C ILE A 96 0.88 22.84 -12.26
N ALA A 97 0.37 22.81 -13.48
CA ALA A 97 0.52 23.93 -14.40
C ALA A 97 -0.23 25.16 -13.92
N ASN A 98 0.33 26.35 -14.14
CA ASN A 98 -0.36 27.60 -13.88
C ASN A 98 -1.63 27.78 -14.75
N HIS A 99 -1.61 27.17 -15.94
CA HIS A 99 -2.73 27.15 -16.89
C HIS A 99 -2.93 25.72 -17.39
N PRO A 100 -4.15 25.17 -17.35
CA PRO A 100 -4.44 23.84 -17.89
C PRO A 100 -4.13 23.73 -19.39
N PRO A 101 -3.72 22.53 -19.86
CA PRO A 101 -3.55 21.29 -19.10
C PRO A 101 -2.16 21.17 -18.46
N THR A 102 -2.08 20.44 -17.36
CA THR A 102 -0.83 19.92 -16.82
C THR A 102 -0.40 18.74 -17.67
N VAL A 103 0.77 18.82 -18.29
CA VAL A 103 1.31 17.76 -19.16
C VAL A 103 2.28 16.90 -18.34
N VAL A 104 2.00 15.61 -18.29
CA VAL A 104 2.83 14.60 -17.61
C VAL A 104 3.34 13.61 -18.66
N MET A 105 4.65 13.46 -18.77
CA MET A 105 5.27 12.51 -19.68
C MET A 105 5.71 11.26 -18.92
N MET A 106 5.14 10.10 -19.29
CA MET A 106 5.48 8.80 -18.72
C MET A 106 6.58 8.16 -19.58
N CYS A 107 7.76 7.95 -19.01
CA CYS A 107 8.89 7.34 -19.72
C CYS A 107 9.41 6.10 -18.96
N GLY A 108 10.25 5.29 -19.62
CA GLY A 108 10.83 4.07 -19.03
C GLY A 108 10.97 2.94 -20.04
N LEU A 109 11.59 1.83 -19.61
CA LEU A 109 11.84 0.67 -20.48
C LEU A 109 10.55 -0.10 -20.80
N GLN A 110 10.63 -0.97 -21.79
CA GLN A 110 9.55 -1.90 -22.12
C GLN A 110 9.28 -2.84 -20.94
N GLY A 111 8.01 -3.10 -20.66
CA GLY A 111 7.61 -3.97 -19.54
C GLY A 111 7.68 -3.34 -18.14
N SER A 112 8.13 -2.08 -18.01
CA SER A 112 8.15 -1.37 -16.72
C SER A 112 6.76 -1.00 -16.19
N GLY A 113 5.71 -1.12 -17.01
CA GLY A 113 4.33 -0.85 -16.59
C GLY A 113 3.82 0.56 -16.91
N LYS A 114 4.43 1.30 -17.84
CA LYS A 114 4.01 2.66 -18.21
C LYS A 114 2.52 2.78 -18.51
N THR A 115 2.03 2.05 -19.49
CA THR A 115 0.62 2.08 -19.93
C THR A 115 -0.35 1.82 -18.78
N THR A 116 -0.08 0.80 -17.97
CA THR A 116 -0.90 0.47 -16.80
C THR A 116 -0.88 1.59 -15.76
N HIS A 117 0.30 2.18 -15.49
CA HIS A 117 0.43 3.24 -14.48
C HIS A 117 -0.04 4.59 -15.00
N SER A 118 -0.02 4.84 -16.32
CA SER A 118 -0.73 5.98 -16.94
C SER A 118 -2.23 5.90 -16.64
N ALA A 119 -2.86 4.74 -16.83
CA ALA A 119 -4.27 4.53 -16.51
C ALA A 119 -4.57 4.60 -15.00
N LYS A 120 -3.70 4.03 -14.15
CA LYS A 120 -3.84 4.13 -12.68
C LYS A 120 -3.76 5.57 -12.20
N LEU A 121 -2.80 6.35 -12.74
CA LEU A 121 -2.64 7.76 -12.41
C LEU A 121 -3.84 8.58 -12.89
N ALA A 122 -4.32 8.32 -14.12
CA ALA A 122 -5.53 8.94 -14.64
C ALA A 122 -6.75 8.65 -13.74
N LYS A 123 -6.93 7.40 -13.31
CA LYS A 123 -8.00 7.03 -12.36
C LYS A 123 -7.89 7.77 -11.03
N LYS A 124 -6.67 7.91 -10.49
CA LYS A 124 -6.42 8.64 -9.26
C LYS A 124 -6.78 10.12 -9.42
N LEU A 125 -6.27 10.78 -10.46
CA LEU A 125 -6.58 12.17 -10.77
C LEU A 125 -8.09 12.41 -10.96
N LYS A 126 -8.78 11.50 -11.66
CA LYS A 126 -10.23 11.56 -11.83
C LYS A 126 -10.98 11.47 -10.50
N LYS A 127 -10.55 10.60 -9.58
CA LYS A 127 -11.12 10.53 -8.22
C LYS A 127 -10.90 11.83 -7.42
N GLU A 128 -9.82 12.53 -7.69
CA GLU A 128 -9.51 13.85 -7.10
C GLU A 128 -10.28 15.01 -7.76
N GLY A 129 -11.15 14.70 -8.74
CA GLY A 129 -12.02 15.68 -9.41
C GLY A 129 -11.44 16.29 -10.68
N HIS A 130 -10.30 15.78 -11.17
CA HIS A 130 -9.67 16.22 -12.41
C HIS A 130 -10.27 15.56 -13.67
N ARG A 131 -9.95 16.11 -14.82
CA ARG A 131 -10.38 15.61 -16.15
C ARG A 131 -9.15 15.21 -16.99
N PRO A 132 -8.53 14.05 -16.68
CA PRO A 132 -7.34 13.60 -17.40
C PRO A 132 -7.67 13.14 -18.81
N LEU A 133 -6.68 13.27 -19.70
CA LEU A 133 -6.63 12.71 -21.04
C LEU A 133 -5.43 11.77 -21.13
N LEU A 134 -5.64 10.53 -21.55
CA LEU A 134 -4.56 9.60 -21.89
C LEU A 134 -4.17 9.79 -23.36
N VAL A 135 -2.88 9.72 -23.68
CA VAL A 135 -2.36 9.92 -25.04
C VAL A 135 -1.46 8.77 -25.45
N ALA A 136 -1.79 8.12 -26.57
CA ALA A 136 -1.05 6.98 -27.11
C ALA A 136 0.13 7.45 -27.96
N CYS A 137 1.32 7.57 -27.37
CA CYS A 137 2.56 7.89 -28.07
C CYS A 137 3.43 6.63 -28.34
N ASP A 138 3.06 5.42 -27.90
CA ASP A 138 3.72 4.15 -28.29
C ASP A 138 3.12 3.64 -29.60
N VAL A 139 3.55 4.19 -30.72
CA VAL A 139 3.04 3.87 -32.05
C VAL A 139 3.73 2.68 -32.71
N TYR A 140 4.87 2.24 -32.17
CA TYR A 140 5.67 1.16 -32.72
C TYR A 140 5.08 -0.23 -32.48
N ARG A 141 4.21 -0.34 -31.48
CA ARG A 141 3.53 -1.58 -31.13
C ARG A 141 2.02 -1.41 -31.36
N PRO A 142 1.45 -2.01 -32.41
CA PRO A 142 0.02 -1.85 -32.71
C PRO A 142 -0.90 -2.23 -31.54
N ALA A 143 -0.47 -3.20 -30.72
CA ALA A 143 -1.20 -3.61 -29.54
C ALA A 143 -1.16 -2.55 -28.40
N ALA A 144 -0.19 -1.64 -28.37
CA ALA A 144 -0.04 -0.67 -27.28
C ALA A 144 -1.15 0.38 -27.31
N ILE A 145 -1.49 0.92 -28.48
CA ILE A 145 -2.61 1.86 -28.66
C ILE A 145 -3.91 1.22 -28.17
N LYS A 146 -4.20 -0.01 -28.64
CA LYS A 146 -5.39 -0.75 -28.23
C LYS A 146 -5.39 -1.07 -26.73
N GLN A 147 -4.22 -1.40 -26.18
CA GLN A 147 -4.07 -1.63 -24.74
C GLN A 147 -4.41 -0.37 -23.95
N LEU A 148 -3.91 0.79 -24.33
CA LEU A 148 -4.23 2.06 -23.67
C LEU A 148 -5.72 2.39 -23.78
N GLN A 149 -6.34 2.15 -24.93
CA GLN A 149 -7.79 2.33 -25.12
C GLN A 149 -8.60 1.43 -24.18
N VAL A 150 -8.21 0.15 -24.03
CA VAL A 150 -8.89 -0.80 -23.15
C VAL A 150 -8.78 -0.36 -21.69
N VAL A 151 -7.57 -0.03 -21.22
CA VAL A 151 -7.40 0.39 -19.82
C VAL A 151 -8.01 1.78 -19.57
N GLY A 152 -7.98 2.68 -20.55
CA GLY A 152 -8.67 3.97 -20.50
C GLY A 152 -10.18 3.81 -20.34
N ALA A 153 -10.80 2.93 -21.11
CA ALA A 153 -12.22 2.60 -20.99
C ALA A 153 -12.57 1.99 -19.63
N GLN A 154 -11.70 1.13 -19.06
CA GLN A 154 -11.92 0.55 -17.74
C GLN A 154 -11.92 1.59 -16.61
N VAL A 155 -11.18 2.68 -16.76
CA VAL A 155 -11.14 3.80 -15.78
C VAL A 155 -12.04 4.95 -16.16
N ASP A 156 -12.77 4.82 -17.28
CA ASP A 156 -13.66 5.84 -17.85
C ASP A 156 -12.91 7.18 -18.04
N VAL A 157 -11.76 7.11 -18.74
CA VAL A 157 -10.91 8.24 -19.11
C VAL A 157 -10.72 8.22 -20.64
N PRO A 158 -10.91 9.37 -21.35
CA PRO A 158 -10.72 9.44 -22.78
C PRO A 158 -9.27 9.18 -23.18
N VAL A 159 -9.09 8.56 -24.34
CA VAL A 159 -7.79 8.27 -24.94
C VAL A 159 -7.68 9.00 -26.27
N PHE A 160 -6.68 9.84 -26.41
CA PHE A 160 -6.32 10.49 -27.68
C PHE A 160 -5.30 9.63 -28.42
N GLU A 161 -5.54 9.39 -29.70
CA GLU A 161 -4.64 8.64 -30.59
C GLU A 161 -4.74 9.18 -32.01
N MET A 162 -3.69 9.00 -32.78
CA MET A 162 -3.62 9.35 -34.21
C MET A 162 -3.01 8.21 -35.03
N GLY A 163 -3.28 6.96 -34.63
CA GLY A 163 -2.71 5.77 -35.27
C GLY A 163 -1.19 5.71 -35.18
N THR A 164 -0.52 5.55 -36.33
CA THR A 164 0.93 5.40 -36.43
C THR A 164 1.67 6.70 -36.79
N GLU A 165 1.04 7.83 -36.56
CA GLU A 165 1.69 9.15 -36.78
C GLU A 165 2.90 9.34 -35.84
N ASN A 166 3.72 10.36 -36.16
CA ASN A 166 4.89 10.65 -35.35
C ASN A 166 4.52 10.99 -33.89
N PRO A 167 5.13 10.34 -32.90
CA PRO A 167 4.82 10.57 -31.47
C PRO A 167 4.94 12.04 -31.04
N VAL A 168 5.86 12.80 -31.64
CA VAL A 168 6.02 14.24 -31.34
C VAL A 168 4.80 15.03 -31.82
N THR A 169 4.29 14.71 -33.02
CA THR A 169 3.07 15.31 -33.56
C THR A 169 1.86 14.95 -32.70
N ILE A 170 1.71 13.66 -32.36
CA ILE A 170 0.62 13.18 -31.49
C ILE A 170 0.60 13.94 -30.16
N ALA A 171 1.76 14.09 -29.52
CA ALA A 171 1.88 14.80 -28.25
C ALA A 171 1.46 16.28 -28.38
N GLY A 172 1.89 16.97 -29.43
CA GLY A 172 1.53 18.36 -29.69
C GLY A 172 0.03 18.56 -29.95
N GLU A 173 -0.56 17.72 -30.78
CA GLU A 173 -2.01 17.77 -31.10
C GLU A 173 -2.86 17.37 -29.89
N ALA A 174 -2.40 16.42 -29.07
CA ALA A 174 -3.09 16.04 -27.84
C ALA A 174 -3.20 17.20 -26.84
N VAL A 175 -2.16 18.03 -26.71
CA VAL A 175 -2.20 19.21 -25.83
C VAL A 175 -3.20 20.24 -26.34
N LYS A 176 -3.32 20.45 -27.66
CA LYS A 176 -4.34 21.33 -28.26
C LYS A 176 -5.74 20.75 -28.00
N TYR A 177 -5.92 19.47 -28.32
CA TYR A 177 -7.18 18.76 -28.08
C TYR A 177 -7.63 18.90 -26.62
N ALA A 178 -6.72 18.73 -25.67
CA ALA A 178 -7.03 18.84 -24.23
C ALA A 178 -7.53 20.23 -23.86
N ARG A 179 -6.95 21.30 -24.42
CA ARG A 179 -7.41 22.69 -24.21
C ARG A 179 -8.83 22.90 -24.76
N ASP A 180 -9.08 22.42 -25.98
CA ASP A 180 -10.37 22.58 -26.65
C ASP A 180 -11.51 21.82 -25.96
N HIS A 181 -11.19 20.68 -25.33
CA HIS A 181 -12.15 19.82 -24.65
C HIS A 181 -12.15 20.00 -23.12
N GLY A 182 -11.36 20.93 -22.60
CA GLY A 182 -11.31 21.28 -21.19
C GLY A 182 -10.74 20.18 -20.30
N ASN A 183 -9.85 19.34 -20.82
CA ASN A 183 -9.06 18.44 -19.99
C ASN A 183 -7.99 19.24 -19.24
N ASP A 184 -7.80 18.95 -17.96
CA ASP A 184 -6.84 19.67 -17.10
C ASP A 184 -5.52 18.90 -16.90
N TYR A 185 -5.48 17.61 -17.23
CA TYR A 185 -4.28 16.79 -17.26
C TYR A 185 -4.14 16.07 -18.61
N VAL A 186 -2.91 15.99 -19.11
CA VAL A 186 -2.51 15.20 -20.29
C VAL A 186 -1.43 14.22 -19.86
N LEU A 187 -1.69 12.93 -19.98
CA LEU A 187 -0.76 11.87 -19.64
C LEU A 187 -0.24 11.21 -20.92
N LEU A 188 1.01 11.51 -21.28
CA LEU A 188 1.63 10.97 -22.49
C LEU A 188 2.23 9.59 -22.18
N ASP A 189 1.62 8.52 -22.69
CA ASP A 189 2.16 7.16 -22.61
C ASP A 189 3.15 6.93 -23.75
N THR A 190 4.45 7.11 -23.47
CA THR A 190 5.50 7.05 -24.49
C THR A 190 5.98 5.62 -24.76
N ALA A 191 6.61 5.42 -25.89
CA ALA A 191 7.24 4.16 -26.24
C ALA A 191 8.27 3.73 -25.19
N GLY A 192 8.48 2.43 -25.09
CA GLY A 192 9.58 1.84 -24.33
C GLY A 192 10.31 0.82 -25.15
N ARG A 193 11.63 0.82 -25.04
CA ARG A 193 12.51 -0.19 -25.65
C ARG A 193 13.08 -1.11 -24.57
N LEU A 194 13.67 -2.23 -24.98
CA LEU A 194 14.27 -3.19 -24.07
C LEU A 194 15.47 -2.61 -23.32
N HIS A 195 16.21 -1.70 -23.96
CA HIS A 195 17.39 -1.04 -23.41
C HIS A 195 17.31 0.46 -23.64
N VAL A 196 18.09 1.20 -22.88
CA VAL A 196 18.33 2.62 -23.13
C VAL A 196 19.19 2.75 -24.38
N ASP A 197 18.65 3.32 -25.45
CA ASP A 197 19.35 3.59 -26.68
C ASP A 197 19.21 5.05 -27.11
N GLU A 198 20.08 5.50 -28.00
CA GLU A 198 20.11 6.89 -28.46
C GLU A 198 18.82 7.30 -29.19
N ALA A 199 18.21 6.38 -29.95
CA ALA A 199 16.99 6.67 -30.70
C ALA A 199 15.80 6.90 -29.78
N LEU A 200 15.66 6.09 -28.71
CA LEU A 200 14.63 6.31 -27.69
C LEU A 200 14.83 7.65 -26.98
N MET A 201 16.07 7.96 -26.58
CA MET A 201 16.36 9.20 -25.89
C MET A 201 16.13 10.43 -26.77
N ALA A 202 16.51 10.37 -28.05
CA ALA A 202 16.24 11.44 -29.02
C ALA A 202 14.73 11.67 -29.21
N GLU A 203 13.93 10.61 -29.32
CA GLU A 203 12.47 10.73 -29.44
C GLU A 203 11.87 11.39 -28.20
N LEU A 204 12.23 10.92 -27.01
CA LEU A 204 11.73 11.50 -25.75
C LEU A 204 12.16 12.97 -25.58
N GLN A 205 13.38 13.33 -25.98
CA GLN A 205 13.86 14.71 -26.00
C GLN A 205 13.06 15.57 -26.97
N ASN A 206 12.71 15.06 -28.16
CA ASN A 206 11.90 15.75 -29.14
C ASN A 206 10.46 15.97 -28.61
N ILE A 207 9.85 14.97 -27.99
CA ILE A 207 8.55 15.14 -27.33
C ILE A 207 8.66 16.22 -26.24
N ARG A 208 9.66 16.12 -25.37
CA ARG A 208 9.91 17.09 -24.29
C ARG A 208 10.04 18.52 -24.82
N SER A 209 10.83 18.72 -25.88
CA SER A 209 11.05 20.05 -26.46
C SER A 209 9.81 20.64 -27.14
N THR A 210 8.87 19.78 -27.58
CA THR A 210 7.65 20.21 -28.29
C THR A 210 6.54 20.56 -27.30
N VAL A 211 6.32 19.75 -26.27
CA VAL A 211 5.18 19.93 -25.35
C VAL A 211 5.55 20.56 -24.03
N HIS A 212 6.84 20.69 -23.72
CA HIS A 212 7.33 21.23 -22.44
C HIS A 212 6.58 20.64 -21.23
N PRO A 213 6.71 19.32 -20.98
CA PRO A 213 5.95 18.68 -19.92
C PRO A 213 6.26 19.32 -18.55
N HIS A 214 5.25 19.44 -17.71
CA HIS A 214 5.38 19.95 -16.34
C HIS A 214 5.97 18.90 -15.40
N GLU A 215 5.83 17.62 -15.79
CA GLU A 215 6.37 16.47 -15.08
C GLU A 215 6.86 15.42 -16.07
N ILE A 216 8.08 14.93 -15.85
CA ILE A 216 8.64 13.75 -16.51
C ILE A 216 8.76 12.64 -15.47
N LEU A 217 7.87 11.66 -15.55
CA LEU A 217 7.82 10.55 -14.61
C LEU A 217 8.45 9.31 -15.21
N LEU A 218 9.52 8.84 -14.58
CA LEU A 218 10.16 7.60 -14.96
C LEU A 218 9.47 6.42 -14.27
N VAL A 219 8.96 5.48 -15.04
CA VAL A 219 8.32 4.27 -14.58
C VAL A 219 9.33 3.13 -14.58
N ILE A 220 9.61 2.57 -13.40
CA ILE A 220 10.64 1.55 -13.20
C ILE A 220 10.05 0.33 -12.50
N ASP A 221 10.46 -0.85 -12.93
CA ASP A 221 10.16 -2.11 -12.26
C ASP A 221 11.08 -2.28 -11.04
N ALA A 222 10.51 -2.28 -9.83
CA ALA A 222 11.26 -2.44 -8.59
C ALA A 222 11.99 -3.79 -8.50
N MET A 223 11.47 -4.83 -9.15
CA MET A 223 12.04 -6.18 -9.13
C MET A 223 13.39 -6.29 -9.87
N THR A 224 13.73 -5.31 -10.70
CA THR A 224 15.01 -5.30 -11.45
C THR A 224 16.21 -4.86 -10.60
N GLY A 225 15.99 -4.51 -9.33
CA GLY A 225 17.06 -4.22 -8.37
C GLY A 225 17.99 -3.09 -8.82
N GLN A 226 19.31 -3.34 -8.88
CA GLN A 226 20.30 -2.32 -9.27
C GLN A 226 20.17 -1.87 -10.72
N ASP A 227 19.61 -2.67 -11.62
CA ASP A 227 19.36 -2.24 -13.00
C ASP A 227 18.34 -1.09 -13.04
N ALA A 228 17.35 -1.10 -12.14
CA ALA A 228 16.43 0.03 -11.97
C ALA A 228 17.17 1.34 -11.67
N VAL A 229 18.21 1.27 -10.84
CA VAL A 229 19.02 2.42 -10.45
C VAL A 229 19.85 2.95 -11.65
N ASN A 230 20.44 2.04 -12.40
CA ASN A 230 21.23 2.36 -13.61
C ASN A 230 20.34 3.02 -14.67
N VAL A 231 19.15 2.45 -14.91
CA VAL A 231 18.14 3.01 -15.82
C VAL A 231 17.72 4.41 -15.35
N ALA A 232 17.43 4.58 -14.06
CA ALA A 232 17.05 5.88 -13.52
C ALA A 232 18.12 6.93 -13.71
N LYS A 233 19.40 6.58 -13.52
CA LYS A 233 20.51 7.46 -13.76
C LYS A 233 20.59 7.89 -15.22
N SER A 234 20.54 6.94 -16.16
CA SER A 234 20.60 7.21 -17.60
C SER A 234 19.45 8.11 -18.08
N PHE A 235 18.22 7.84 -17.65
CA PHE A 235 17.06 8.69 -17.97
C PHE A 235 17.17 10.08 -17.35
N ASN A 236 17.67 10.20 -16.12
CA ASN A 236 17.86 11.49 -15.49
C ASN A 236 18.94 12.33 -16.18
N GLU A 237 20.04 11.72 -16.60
CA GLU A 237 21.11 12.40 -17.35
C GLU A 237 20.64 12.87 -18.72
N ALA A 238 19.84 12.06 -19.43
CA ALA A 238 19.37 12.38 -20.79
C ALA A 238 18.17 13.33 -20.81
N LEU A 239 17.20 13.17 -19.90
CA LEU A 239 15.92 13.87 -19.93
C LEU A 239 15.72 14.84 -18.76
N GLY A 240 16.46 14.67 -17.65
CA GLY A 240 16.19 15.45 -16.43
C GLY A 240 14.80 15.13 -15.88
N ILE A 241 14.59 13.87 -15.43
CA ILE A 241 13.32 13.42 -14.85
C ILE A 241 12.94 14.25 -13.62
N ASP A 242 11.63 14.36 -13.30
CA ASP A 242 11.12 15.10 -12.15
C ASP A 242 10.71 14.17 -11.01
N GLY A 243 10.39 12.93 -11.32
CA GLY A 243 10.01 11.93 -10.34
C GLY A 243 10.02 10.51 -10.88
N VAL A 244 9.83 9.57 -9.97
CA VAL A 244 9.84 8.13 -10.27
C VAL A 244 8.54 7.48 -9.79
N ILE A 245 8.03 6.55 -10.60
CA ILE A 245 6.99 5.60 -10.21
C ILE A 245 7.65 4.21 -10.11
N LEU A 246 7.65 3.62 -8.93
CA LEU A 246 8.09 2.25 -8.74
C LEU A 246 6.91 1.29 -8.94
N THR A 247 7.05 0.35 -9.86
CA THR A 247 6.03 -0.65 -10.17
C THR A 247 6.39 -2.01 -9.57
N LYS A 248 5.42 -2.90 -9.48
CA LYS A 248 5.59 -4.29 -9.01
C LYS A 248 6.22 -4.40 -7.62
N LEU A 249 5.99 -3.41 -6.77
CA LEU A 249 6.54 -3.41 -5.42
C LEU A 249 5.96 -4.53 -4.55
N ASP A 250 4.77 -5.01 -4.88
CA ASP A 250 4.13 -6.19 -4.26
C ASP A 250 4.92 -7.49 -4.46
N GLY A 251 5.63 -7.63 -5.57
CA GLY A 251 6.53 -8.75 -5.86
C GLY A 251 7.97 -8.54 -5.36
N ASP A 252 8.36 -7.33 -4.99
CA ASP A 252 9.71 -7.02 -4.53
C ASP A 252 9.86 -7.24 -3.03
N THR A 253 10.41 -8.40 -2.66
CA THR A 253 10.71 -8.73 -1.26
C THR A 253 12.00 -8.08 -0.75
N ARG A 254 12.86 -7.56 -1.66
CA ARG A 254 14.16 -6.97 -1.34
C ARG A 254 14.07 -5.47 -1.07
N GLY A 255 13.44 -4.70 -1.98
CA GLY A 255 13.21 -3.27 -1.81
C GLY A 255 14.40 -2.36 -2.07
N GLY A 256 15.50 -2.90 -2.58
CA GLY A 256 16.75 -2.15 -2.79
C GLY A 256 16.63 -1.01 -3.77
N ALA A 257 15.81 -1.17 -4.82
CA ALA A 257 15.54 -0.12 -5.79
C ALA A 257 14.92 1.13 -5.13
N ALA A 258 13.93 0.95 -4.24
CA ALA A 258 13.28 2.06 -3.55
C ALA A 258 14.25 2.89 -2.70
N LEU A 259 15.21 2.23 -2.04
CA LEU A 259 16.23 2.89 -1.23
C LEU A 259 17.35 3.55 -2.06
N SER A 260 17.64 3.00 -3.24
CA SER A 260 18.81 3.41 -4.03
C SER A 260 18.48 4.45 -5.09
N VAL A 261 17.30 4.40 -5.73
CA VAL A 261 16.94 5.25 -6.86
C VAL A 261 17.07 6.74 -6.50
N ARG A 262 16.49 7.16 -5.39
CA ARG A 262 16.59 8.55 -4.97
C ARG A 262 18.00 8.95 -4.57
N ALA A 263 18.71 8.12 -3.80
CA ALA A 263 20.05 8.39 -3.36
C ALA A 263 21.02 8.61 -4.54
N VAL A 264 20.82 7.88 -5.64
CA VAL A 264 21.67 7.94 -6.83
C VAL A 264 21.25 9.06 -7.79
N THR A 265 19.94 9.29 -7.98
CA THR A 265 19.42 10.27 -8.96
C THR A 265 19.13 11.64 -8.37
N GLY A 266 18.97 11.74 -7.05
CA GLY A 266 18.46 12.94 -6.37
C GLY A 266 16.97 13.21 -6.62
N LYS A 267 16.26 12.32 -7.37
CA LYS A 267 14.87 12.53 -7.78
C LYS A 267 13.90 11.78 -6.87
N PRO A 268 12.76 12.40 -6.51
CA PRO A 268 11.81 11.80 -5.58
C PRO A 268 11.07 10.62 -6.22
N ILE A 269 10.75 9.63 -5.39
CA ILE A 269 9.72 8.65 -5.73
C ILE A 269 8.38 9.33 -5.42
N LYS A 270 7.46 9.39 -6.39
CA LYS A 270 6.15 10.02 -6.21
C LYS A 270 5.05 9.00 -5.97
N PHE A 271 5.10 7.89 -6.69
CA PHE A 271 4.08 6.84 -6.61
C PHE A 271 4.70 5.45 -6.59
N ILE A 272 3.94 4.51 -6.03
CA ILE A 272 4.25 3.09 -6.02
C ILE A 272 3.05 2.28 -6.51
N GLY A 273 3.32 1.31 -7.39
CA GLY A 273 2.35 0.30 -7.80
C GLY A 273 2.44 -0.91 -6.88
N THR A 274 1.35 -1.20 -6.19
CA THR A 274 1.26 -2.25 -5.16
C THR A 274 0.43 -3.46 -5.61
N GLY A 275 0.29 -3.66 -6.90
CA GLY A 275 -0.42 -4.79 -7.50
C GLY A 275 -0.92 -4.51 -8.92
N GLU A 276 -1.67 -5.44 -9.50
CA GLU A 276 -2.11 -5.39 -10.90
C GLU A 276 -3.39 -4.56 -11.12
N LYS A 277 -4.26 -4.45 -10.11
CA LYS A 277 -5.55 -3.75 -10.22
C LYS A 277 -5.36 -2.26 -10.47
N LEU A 278 -6.27 -1.64 -11.23
CA LEU A 278 -6.19 -0.22 -11.63
C LEU A 278 -6.40 0.79 -10.48
N ASP A 279 -6.73 0.34 -9.29
CA ASP A 279 -6.81 1.15 -8.06
C ASP A 279 -5.57 1.02 -7.16
N GLN A 280 -4.64 0.13 -7.51
CA GLN A 280 -3.44 -0.13 -6.74
C GLN A 280 -2.28 0.78 -7.19
N LEU A 281 -2.47 2.09 -6.98
CA LEU A 281 -1.43 3.13 -7.08
C LEU A 281 -1.48 3.97 -5.81
N GLU A 282 -0.42 3.92 -5.04
CA GLU A 282 -0.29 4.69 -3.79
C GLU A 282 0.68 5.84 -3.96
N THR A 283 0.43 6.95 -3.28
CA THR A 283 1.42 8.03 -3.12
C THR A 283 2.57 7.51 -2.25
N PHE A 284 3.79 7.83 -2.62
CA PHE A 284 4.97 7.40 -1.86
C PHE A 284 5.17 8.29 -0.62
N HIS A 285 5.09 7.67 0.56
CA HIS A 285 5.33 8.33 1.83
C HIS A 285 6.60 7.78 2.49
N PRO A 286 7.73 8.51 2.47
CA PRO A 286 9.00 8.04 3.01
C PRO A 286 8.92 7.49 4.44
N SER A 287 8.25 8.21 5.35
CA SER A 287 8.13 7.81 6.76
C SER A 287 7.34 6.51 6.95
N ARG A 288 6.25 6.31 6.18
CA ARG A 288 5.47 5.07 6.22
C ARG A 288 6.27 3.90 5.69
N MET A 289 7.04 4.14 4.63
CA MET A 289 7.88 3.13 4.02
C MET A 289 9.02 2.73 4.95
N ALA A 290 9.67 3.68 5.64
CA ALA A 290 10.65 3.41 6.68
C ALA A 290 10.06 2.55 7.80
N SER A 291 8.85 2.87 8.28
CA SER A 291 8.15 2.09 9.29
C SER A 291 7.82 0.67 8.82
N ARG A 292 7.41 0.48 7.56
CA ARG A 292 7.20 -0.86 6.97
C ARG A 292 8.49 -1.67 6.94
N ILE A 293 9.59 -1.07 6.47
CA ILE A 293 10.91 -1.71 6.41
C ILE A 293 11.39 -2.15 7.81
N LEU A 294 11.05 -1.40 8.85
CA LEU A 294 11.43 -1.72 10.23
C LEU A 294 10.46 -2.68 10.95
N GLY A 295 9.47 -3.21 10.24
CA GLY A 295 8.46 -4.10 10.83
C GLY A 295 7.54 -3.41 11.85
N MET A 296 7.49 -2.07 11.85
CA MET A 296 6.67 -1.28 12.79
C MET A 296 5.22 -1.15 12.33
N GLY A 297 4.88 -1.68 11.16
CA GLY A 297 3.55 -1.61 10.55
C GLY A 297 3.28 -0.25 9.90
N ASP A 298 2.14 -0.19 9.23
CA ASP A 298 1.67 1.03 8.54
C ASP A 298 0.19 1.28 8.85
N VAL A 299 -0.05 1.72 10.08
CA VAL A 299 -1.41 2.00 10.57
C VAL A 299 -2.07 3.13 9.79
N LEU A 300 -1.30 4.14 9.36
CA LEU A 300 -1.84 5.29 8.61
C LEU A 300 -2.35 4.90 7.23
N SER A 301 -1.59 4.10 6.48
CA SER A 301 -2.07 3.57 5.19
C SER A 301 -3.29 2.67 5.35
N LEU A 302 -3.39 1.94 6.46
CA LEU A 302 -4.58 1.13 6.76
C LEU A 302 -5.80 2.03 7.00
N ILE A 303 -5.64 3.10 7.77
CA ILE A 303 -6.72 4.07 8.04
C ILE A 303 -7.15 4.75 6.74
N GLU A 304 -6.22 5.23 5.90
CA GLU A 304 -6.56 5.85 4.62
C GLU A 304 -7.27 4.90 3.66
N ARG A 305 -6.84 3.65 3.57
CA ARG A 305 -7.57 2.63 2.78
C ARG A 305 -8.98 2.39 3.33
N ALA A 306 -9.13 2.39 4.65
CA ALA A 306 -10.44 2.29 5.27
C ALA A 306 -11.31 3.51 4.94
N GLU A 307 -10.78 4.71 5.05
CA GLU A 307 -11.49 5.96 4.73
C GLU A 307 -11.90 6.05 3.25
N MET A 308 -11.01 5.68 2.32
CA MET A 308 -11.30 5.67 0.88
C MET A 308 -12.42 4.70 0.49
N ASN A 309 -12.64 3.65 1.27
CA ASN A 309 -13.63 2.61 1.00
C ASN A 309 -14.87 2.72 1.92
N LEU A 310 -14.89 3.69 2.85
CA LEU A 310 -16.04 3.95 3.71
C LEU A 310 -17.14 4.65 2.89
N ASP A 311 -18.22 3.93 2.65
CA ASP A 311 -19.50 4.52 2.24
C ASP A 311 -20.14 5.11 3.51
N GLU A 312 -20.02 6.43 3.68
CA GLU A 312 -20.54 7.16 4.87
C GLU A 312 -22.02 6.84 5.15
N LYS A 313 -22.82 6.61 4.09
CA LYS A 313 -24.24 6.27 4.24
C LYS A 313 -24.41 4.87 4.82
N LYS A 314 -23.61 3.91 4.36
CA LYS A 314 -23.64 2.54 4.89
C LYS A 314 -23.06 2.45 6.29
N ALA A 315 -22.02 3.22 6.60
CA ALA A 315 -21.45 3.31 7.94
C ALA A 315 -22.47 3.86 8.94
N ALA A 316 -23.18 4.95 8.61
CA ALA A 316 -24.22 5.52 9.46
C ALA A 316 -25.44 4.59 9.61
N GLU A 317 -25.80 3.82 8.58
CA GLU A 317 -26.87 2.83 8.65
C GLU A 317 -26.47 1.65 9.54
N LEU A 318 -25.25 1.16 9.41
CA LEU A 318 -24.70 0.11 10.26
C LEU A 318 -24.67 0.55 11.72
N GLU A 319 -24.20 1.77 12.00
CA GLU A 319 -24.20 2.34 13.37
C GLU A 319 -25.63 2.37 13.96
N ARG A 320 -26.62 2.81 13.18
CA ARG A 320 -28.03 2.79 13.58
C ARG A 320 -28.56 1.38 13.84
N LYS A 321 -28.17 0.38 13.02
CA LYS A 321 -28.57 -1.01 13.21
C LYS A 321 -27.90 -1.62 14.44
N LEU A 322 -26.62 -1.32 14.67
CA LEU A 322 -25.88 -1.75 15.86
C LEU A 322 -26.50 -1.17 17.14
N ALA A 323 -26.81 0.14 17.16
CA ALA A 323 -27.45 0.79 18.27
C ALA A 323 -28.86 0.21 18.59
N LYS A 324 -29.57 -0.31 17.57
CA LYS A 324 -30.87 -0.96 17.71
C LYS A 324 -30.80 -2.48 17.93
N ASN A 325 -29.61 -3.06 18.08
CA ASN A 325 -29.39 -4.52 18.14
C ASN A 325 -30.02 -5.31 16.97
N LYS A 326 -30.01 -4.72 15.78
CA LYS A 326 -30.60 -5.30 14.56
C LYS A 326 -29.55 -5.77 13.56
N PHE A 327 -28.37 -6.18 14.02
CA PHE A 327 -27.32 -6.74 13.17
C PHE A 327 -27.72 -8.11 12.65
N ASP A 328 -27.80 -8.27 11.31
CA ASP A 328 -28.22 -9.49 10.63
C ASP A 328 -27.13 -10.06 9.69
N LEU A 329 -27.44 -11.17 8.98
CA LEU A 329 -26.48 -11.82 8.08
C LEU A 329 -26.26 -11.03 6.77
N ASN A 330 -27.13 -10.10 6.39
CA ASN A 330 -26.87 -9.20 5.26
C ASN A 330 -25.83 -8.15 5.67
N ASP A 331 -25.91 -7.63 6.89
CA ASP A 331 -24.89 -6.71 7.43
C ASP A 331 -23.52 -7.41 7.50
N LEU A 332 -23.48 -8.70 7.80
CA LEU A 332 -22.25 -9.50 7.76
C LEU A 332 -21.69 -9.64 6.32
N LEU A 333 -22.55 -9.85 5.31
CA LEU A 333 -22.13 -9.85 3.90
C LEU A 333 -21.55 -8.50 3.48
N ASP A 334 -22.20 -7.41 3.86
CA ASP A 334 -21.73 -6.06 3.58
C ASP A 334 -20.34 -5.81 4.21
N GLN A 335 -20.09 -6.36 5.42
CA GLN A 335 -18.76 -6.29 6.05
C GLN A 335 -17.72 -7.11 5.27
N PHE A 336 -18.05 -8.31 4.80
CA PHE A 336 -17.12 -9.09 3.96
C PHE A 336 -16.80 -8.37 2.66
N ASP A 337 -17.77 -7.73 2.01
CA ASP A 337 -17.56 -6.94 0.80
C ASP A 337 -16.69 -5.70 1.05
N GLN A 338 -16.84 -5.06 2.22
CA GLN A 338 -15.96 -3.95 2.62
C GLN A 338 -14.52 -4.40 2.83
N ILE A 339 -14.30 -5.51 3.55
CA ILE A 339 -12.97 -6.07 3.79
C ILE A 339 -12.31 -6.42 2.45
N GLU A 340 -13.04 -7.03 1.52
CA GLU A 340 -12.51 -7.40 0.20
C GLU A 340 -12.14 -6.17 -0.66
N ARG A 341 -12.89 -5.06 -0.53
CA ARG A 341 -12.58 -3.78 -1.18
C ARG A 341 -11.35 -3.08 -0.59
N MET A 342 -11.03 -3.33 0.67
CA MET A 342 -9.81 -2.80 1.33
C MET A 342 -8.53 -3.50 0.85
N GLY A 343 -8.66 -4.58 0.06
CA GLY A 343 -7.57 -5.40 -0.43
C GLY A 343 -7.62 -6.83 0.12
N SER A 344 -6.55 -7.61 -0.10
CA SER A 344 -6.44 -8.96 0.46
C SER A 344 -6.46 -8.90 1.99
N LEU A 345 -7.21 -9.82 2.62
CA LEU A 345 -7.23 -9.96 4.07
C LEU A 345 -5.81 -10.15 4.63
N ARG A 346 -4.99 -10.90 3.88
CA ARG A 346 -3.58 -11.14 4.16
C ARG A 346 -2.78 -9.83 4.23
N ASP A 347 -2.99 -8.93 3.28
CA ASP A 347 -2.31 -7.63 3.24
C ASP A 347 -2.75 -6.73 4.39
N THR A 348 -4.03 -6.74 4.71
CA THR A 348 -4.61 -5.97 5.83
C THR A 348 -4.05 -6.42 7.18
N ILE A 349 -3.96 -7.74 7.42
CA ILE A 349 -3.41 -8.30 8.66
C ILE A 349 -1.91 -8.00 8.78
N LYS A 350 -1.16 -8.09 7.69
CA LYS A 350 0.28 -7.80 7.66
C LYS A 350 0.61 -6.32 7.94
N MET A 351 -0.32 -5.41 7.71
CA MET A 351 -0.17 -3.98 8.06
C MET A 351 -0.31 -3.69 9.56
N LEU A 352 -0.88 -4.61 10.34
CA LEU A 352 -1.07 -4.41 11.77
C LEU A 352 0.26 -4.57 12.54
N PRO A 353 0.65 -3.56 13.35
CA PRO A 353 1.91 -3.61 14.11
C PRO A 353 1.89 -4.73 15.16
N GLY A 354 2.95 -5.54 15.19
CA GLY A 354 3.15 -6.62 16.17
C GLY A 354 2.31 -7.87 15.95
N ILE A 355 1.39 -7.90 14.98
CA ILE A 355 0.56 -9.05 14.62
C ILE A 355 1.00 -9.59 13.24
N GLY A 356 1.26 -8.71 12.29
CA GLY A 356 1.59 -9.06 10.90
C GLY A 356 2.79 -9.99 10.75
N SER A 357 3.81 -9.86 11.60
CA SER A 357 4.99 -10.72 11.58
C SER A 357 4.83 -12.07 12.31
N LYS A 358 3.72 -12.28 13.03
CA LYS A 358 3.47 -13.49 13.84
C LYS A 358 2.52 -14.48 13.18
N ILE A 359 1.72 -14.04 12.21
CA ILE A 359 0.75 -14.89 11.50
C ILE A 359 1.43 -15.37 10.23
N LYS A 360 1.56 -16.70 10.08
CA LYS A 360 2.06 -17.31 8.85
C LYS A 360 1.00 -17.24 7.75
N ASP A 361 1.43 -17.12 6.51
CA ASP A 361 0.54 -17.09 5.36
C ASP A 361 -0.36 -18.33 5.25
N GLU A 362 0.11 -19.47 5.79
CA GLU A 362 -0.62 -20.74 5.86
C GLU A 362 -1.79 -20.69 6.86
N ASP A 363 -1.76 -19.78 7.84
CA ASP A 363 -2.80 -19.65 8.88
C ASP A 363 -3.97 -18.74 8.44
N ILE A 364 -3.87 -18.10 7.26
CA ILE A 364 -4.91 -17.20 6.74
C ILE A 364 -5.70 -17.93 5.64
N ASP A 365 -6.86 -18.44 6.00
CA ASP A 365 -7.78 -19.07 5.04
C ASP A 365 -8.66 -18.03 4.33
N GLU A 366 -8.16 -17.46 3.23
CA GLU A 366 -8.94 -16.53 2.37
C GLU A 366 -10.20 -17.20 1.79
N GLY A 367 -10.20 -18.54 1.67
CA GLY A 367 -11.36 -19.30 1.21
C GLY A 367 -12.50 -19.35 2.22
N ALA A 368 -12.25 -19.08 3.51
CA ALA A 368 -13.28 -19.11 4.54
C ALA A 368 -14.38 -18.06 4.30
N PHE A 369 -14.02 -16.84 3.87
CA PHE A 369 -14.99 -15.80 3.54
C PHE A 369 -15.88 -16.22 2.35
N ASN A 370 -15.28 -16.80 1.32
CA ASN A 370 -16.04 -17.30 0.16
C ASN A 370 -16.99 -18.44 0.55
N ARG A 371 -16.56 -19.34 1.45
CA ARG A 371 -17.45 -20.40 1.99
C ARG A 371 -18.60 -19.81 2.76
N PHE A 372 -18.36 -18.87 3.67
CA PHE A 372 -19.44 -18.21 4.43
C PHE A 372 -20.40 -17.42 3.55
N ARG A 373 -19.86 -16.70 2.56
CA ARG A 373 -20.67 -16.00 1.56
C ARG A 373 -21.60 -16.96 0.80
N SER A 374 -21.07 -18.10 0.33
CA SER A 374 -21.86 -19.12 -0.36
C SER A 374 -22.97 -19.69 0.51
N ILE A 375 -22.70 -19.93 1.81
CA ILE A 375 -23.73 -20.40 2.76
C ILE A 375 -24.83 -19.33 2.93
N ILE A 376 -24.45 -18.04 3.11
CA ILE A 376 -25.43 -16.97 3.29
C ILE A 376 -26.25 -16.76 2.00
N TYR A 377 -25.65 -16.84 0.82
CA TYR A 377 -26.39 -16.73 -0.45
C TYR A 377 -27.37 -17.87 -0.67
N SER A 378 -27.13 -19.05 -0.11
CA SER A 378 -28.07 -20.19 -0.13
C SER A 378 -29.25 -20.01 0.82
N MET A 379 -29.24 -19.00 1.72
CA MET A 379 -30.35 -18.68 2.62
C MET A 379 -31.39 -17.80 1.93
N THR A 380 -32.65 -17.91 2.33
CA THR A 380 -33.70 -16.97 1.96
C THR A 380 -33.50 -15.62 2.63
N VAL A 381 -34.12 -14.54 2.09
CA VAL A 381 -34.07 -13.19 2.68
C VAL A 381 -34.54 -13.21 4.13
N GLU A 382 -35.58 -13.97 4.44
CA GLU A 382 -36.11 -14.10 5.80
C GLU A 382 -35.11 -14.77 6.74
N GLU A 383 -34.42 -15.82 6.27
CA GLU A 383 -33.40 -16.53 7.07
C GLU A 383 -32.15 -15.69 7.34
N ARG A 384 -31.78 -14.81 6.40
CA ARG A 384 -30.67 -13.85 6.59
C ARG A 384 -31.03 -12.79 7.62
N THR A 385 -32.30 -12.31 7.61
CA THR A 385 -32.76 -11.27 8.53
C THR A 385 -33.08 -11.81 9.93
N LYS A 386 -33.56 -13.07 9.99
CA LYS A 386 -33.96 -13.74 11.26
C LYS A 386 -33.34 -15.13 11.36
N PRO A 387 -32.05 -15.23 11.67
CA PRO A 387 -31.36 -16.53 11.72
C PRO A 387 -31.93 -17.53 12.74
N GLU A 388 -32.72 -17.06 13.68
CA GLU A 388 -33.39 -17.92 14.70
C GLU A 388 -34.40 -18.90 14.08
N ILE A 389 -34.94 -18.62 12.89
CA ILE A 389 -35.89 -19.52 12.21
C ILE A 389 -35.21 -20.73 11.54
N ILE A 390 -33.87 -20.75 11.50
CA ILE A 390 -33.10 -21.79 10.81
C ILE A 390 -33.09 -23.07 11.65
N ASN A 391 -34.04 -23.96 11.35
CA ASN A 391 -34.18 -25.27 11.97
C ASN A 391 -33.31 -26.34 11.24
N PRO A 392 -33.22 -27.59 11.73
CA PRO A 392 -32.39 -28.64 11.14
C PRO A 392 -32.72 -28.95 9.66
N SER A 393 -33.98 -28.86 9.25
CA SER A 393 -34.40 -29.08 7.85
C SER A 393 -33.86 -27.96 6.94
N ARG A 394 -33.99 -26.69 7.39
CA ARG A 394 -33.46 -25.53 6.66
C ARG A 394 -31.92 -25.58 6.55
N LYS A 395 -31.22 -26.00 7.62
CA LYS A 395 -29.76 -26.19 7.59
C LYS A 395 -29.33 -27.19 6.51
N ARG A 396 -30.02 -28.33 6.38
CA ARG A 396 -29.74 -29.33 5.33
C ARG A 396 -29.94 -28.76 3.95
N ARG A 397 -31.05 -28.02 3.72
CA ARG A 397 -31.33 -27.36 2.46
C ARG A 397 -30.28 -26.32 2.10
N ILE A 398 -29.88 -25.46 3.07
CA ILE A 398 -28.84 -24.43 2.88
C ILE A 398 -27.52 -25.10 2.55
N ALA A 399 -27.10 -26.13 3.28
CA ALA A 399 -25.87 -26.87 3.04
C ALA A 399 -25.87 -27.51 1.64
N ALA A 400 -26.95 -28.18 1.24
CA ALA A 400 -27.08 -28.76 -0.08
C ALA A 400 -27.04 -27.72 -1.22
N GLY A 401 -27.65 -26.54 -0.99
CA GLY A 401 -27.68 -25.45 -1.98
C GLY A 401 -26.34 -24.78 -2.24
N CYS A 402 -25.41 -24.82 -1.30
CA CYS A 402 -24.06 -24.26 -1.45
C CYS A 402 -22.96 -25.32 -1.59
N GLY A 403 -23.29 -26.61 -1.61
CA GLY A 403 -22.31 -27.70 -1.70
C GLY A 403 -21.44 -27.89 -0.45
N MET A 404 -21.90 -27.41 0.71
CA MET A 404 -21.20 -27.49 1.99
C MET A 404 -21.84 -28.52 2.92
N GLN A 405 -21.18 -28.80 4.06
CA GLN A 405 -21.74 -29.69 5.09
C GLN A 405 -22.60 -28.91 6.10
N VAL A 406 -23.48 -29.64 6.81
CA VAL A 406 -24.34 -29.02 7.83
C VAL A 406 -23.50 -28.42 8.98
N GLU A 407 -22.33 -29.00 9.23
CA GLU A 407 -21.35 -28.53 10.21
C GLU A 407 -20.84 -27.12 9.88
N ASP A 408 -20.62 -26.80 8.61
CA ASP A 408 -20.17 -25.49 8.15
C ASP A 408 -21.26 -24.44 8.39
N VAL A 409 -22.52 -24.78 8.11
CA VAL A 409 -23.67 -23.93 8.43
C VAL A 409 -23.77 -23.68 9.95
N ASN A 410 -23.57 -24.72 10.76
CA ASN A 410 -23.58 -24.59 12.22
C ASN A 410 -22.44 -23.70 12.71
N ARG A 411 -21.24 -23.84 12.13
CA ARG A 411 -20.06 -23.02 12.45
C ARG A 411 -20.33 -21.54 12.17
N LEU A 412 -20.84 -21.21 10.97
CA LEU A 412 -21.23 -19.84 10.61
C LEU A 412 -22.24 -19.25 11.59
N LEU A 413 -23.33 -19.97 11.88
CA LEU A 413 -24.38 -19.49 12.79
C LEU A 413 -23.88 -19.33 14.23
N SER A 414 -22.94 -20.17 14.68
CA SER A 414 -22.34 -20.07 16.00
C SER A 414 -21.44 -18.83 16.10
N GLN A 415 -20.60 -18.60 15.10
CA GLN A 415 -19.73 -17.43 15.04
C GLN A 415 -20.54 -16.14 14.92
N PHE A 416 -21.57 -16.11 14.11
CA PHE A 416 -22.50 -14.99 14.00
C PHE A 416 -23.14 -14.65 15.36
N LYS A 417 -23.58 -15.68 16.10
CA LYS A 417 -24.17 -15.52 17.45
C LYS A 417 -23.16 -14.96 18.47
N GLN A 418 -21.89 -15.37 18.38
CA GLN A 418 -20.83 -14.82 19.22
C GLN A 418 -20.57 -13.36 18.88
N MET A 419 -20.53 -13.01 17.58
CA MET A 419 -20.37 -11.64 17.13
C MET A 419 -21.52 -10.74 17.59
N GLN A 420 -22.77 -11.19 17.47
CA GLN A 420 -23.92 -10.47 17.99
C GLN A 420 -23.82 -10.21 19.50
N LYS A 421 -23.30 -11.17 20.29
CA LYS A 421 -23.07 -10.98 21.73
C LYS A 421 -22.02 -9.93 22.01
N MET A 422 -20.90 -9.93 21.27
CA MET A 422 -19.86 -8.90 21.39
C MET A 422 -20.41 -7.52 21.02
N VAL A 423 -21.11 -7.42 19.92
CA VAL A 423 -21.76 -6.17 19.50
C VAL A 423 -22.71 -5.63 20.58
N LYS A 424 -23.50 -6.50 21.21
CA LYS A 424 -24.37 -6.11 22.35
C LYS A 424 -23.59 -5.61 23.57
N GLN A 425 -22.40 -6.14 23.82
CA GLN A 425 -21.54 -5.70 24.92
C GLN A 425 -20.87 -4.35 24.64
N PHE A 426 -20.50 -4.06 23.39
CA PHE A 426 -19.80 -2.84 23.00
C PHE A 426 -20.71 -1.76 22.41
N GLY A 427 -21.84 -2.14 21.78
CA GLY A 427 -22.76 -1.23 21.08
C GLY A 427 -23.83 -0.57 21.94
N GLY A 428 -23.98 -0.93 23.22
CA GLY A 428 -24.90 -0.32 24.16
C GLY A 428 -24.41 1.07 24.62
N GLY A 429 -24.69 2.09 23.85
CA GLY A 429 -24.47 3.48 24.25
C GLY A 429 -25.22 3.78 25.56
N LYS A 430 -24.49 3.92 26.64
CA LYS A 430 -24.67 4.35 28.03
C LYS A 430 -24.21 3.36 29.11
N GLY A 431 -23.54 2.26 28.77
CA GLY A 431 -23.03 1.31 29.70
C GLY A 431 -21.80 0.57 29.24
N GLY A 432 -20.70 1.29 28.97
CA GLY A 432 -19.38 0.64 29.02
C GLY A 432 -19.25 -0.08 30.36
N PRO A 433 -18.50 -1.21 30.47
CA PRO A 433 -18.37 -1.93 31.75
C PRO A 433 -18.08 -0.88 32.81
N LYS A 434 -18.95 -0.79 33.83
CA LYS A 434 -18.77 0.15 34.93
C LYS A 434 -17.44 -0.18 35.60
N MET A 435 -16.37 0.39 35.07
CA MET A 435 -15.09 0.36 35.75
C MET A 435 -15.30 0.99 37.11
N SER A 436 -15.10 0.20 38.15
CA SER A 436 -15.23 0.67 39.55
C SER A 436 -14.33 1.92 39.68
N LYS A 437 -14.75 2.92 40.43
CA LYS A 437 -13.96 4.13 40.73
C LYS A 437 -12.52 3.77 41.15
N LYS A 438 -12.32 2.62 41.77
CA LYS A 438 -11.03 2.07 42.18
C LYS A 438 -10.16 1.65 40.98
N MET A 439 -10.76 1.08 39.95
CA MET A 439 -10.07 0.61 38.74
C MET A 439 -9.68 1.79 37.79
N ARG A 440 -10.54 2.82 37.73
CA ARG A 440 -10.23 4.07 37.02
C ARG A 440 -9.07 4.84 37.66
N ARG A 441 -9.00 4.85 39.01
CA ARG A 441 -7.86 5.44 39.72
C ARG A 441 -6.57 4.65 39.58
N MET A 442 -6.62 3.31 39.51
CA MET A 442 -5.44 2.48 39.25
C MET A 442 -4.91 2.65 37.83
N MET A 443 -5.77 2.79 36.82
CA MET A 443 -5.34 3.04 35.42
C MET A 443 -4.75 4.43 35.22
N SER A 444 -5.21 5.44 35.91
CA SER A 444 -4.65 6.78 35.85
C SER A 444 -3.29 6.92 36.57
N GLN A 445 -2.99 6.02 37.52
CA GLN A 445 -1.76 6.04 38.29
C GLN A 445 -0.68 5.07 37.80
N ASN A 446 -1.00 4.13 36.86
CA ASN A 446 -0.04 3.16 36.36
C ASN A 446 -0.36 2.71 34.92
N PRO A 447 0.10 3.45 33.90
CA PRO A 447 -0.17 3.14 32.49
C PRO A 447 0.39 1.78 32.03
N GLU A 448 1.46 1.28 32.67
CA GLU A 448 2.01 -0.05 32.36
C GLU A 448 1.10 -1.22 32.78
N MET A 449 0.28 -1.04 33.82
CA MET A 449 -0.68 -2.06 34.24
C MET A 449 -1.87 -2.17 33.28
N ALA A 450 -2.24 -1.10 32.61
CA ALA A 450 -3.25 -1.08 31.57
C ALA A 450 -2.82 -1.90 30.35
N GLN A 451 -1.56 -1.78 29.94
CA GLN A 451 -0.99 -2.59 28.87
C GLN A 451 -0.85 -4.08 29.23
N ARG A 452 -0.53 -4.42 30.46
CA ARG A 452 -0.46 -5.83 30.93
C ARG A 452 -1.83 -6.50 31.04
N MET A 453 -2.88 -5.77 31.34
CA MET A 453 -4.25 -6.33 31.39
C MET A 453 -4.87 -6.49 29.99
N MET A 454 -4.57 -5.61 29.03
CA MET A 454 -4.93 -5.82 27.63
C MET A 454 -4.14 -6.97 26.97
N GLY A 455 -2.91 -7.24 27.43
CA GLY A 455 -2.07 -8.33 26.91
C GLY A 455 -2.31 -9.71 27.54
N LYS A 456 -3.06 -9.83 28.63
CA LYS A 456 -3.30 -11.12 29.31
C LYS A 456 -4.61 -11.85 28.93
N ASN A 457 -5.49 -11.23 28.13
CA ASN A 457 -6.65 -11.90 27.52
C ASN A 457 -6.39 -12.38 26.09
N GLY A 458 -5.15 -12.65 25.76
CA GLY A 458 -4.73 -13.29 24.52
C GLY A 458 -4.89 -14.79 24.57
N GLY A 459 -6.11 -15.29 24.47
CA GLY A 459 -6.38 -16.72 24.48
C GLY A 459 -7.76 -17.04 23.94
N SER A 460 -8.05 -16.64 22.77
CA SER A 460 -8.91 -17.24 21.73
C SER A 460 -9.15 -16.20 20.65
N ASN A 461 -8.63 -16.51 19.47
CA ASN A 461 -8.94 -15.81 18.24
C ASN A 461 -10.47 -15.82 18.08
N PRO A 462 -11.18 -14.68 18.11
CA PRO A 462 -12.64 -14.68 18.03
C PRO A 462 -13.17 -15.18 16.69
N PHE A 463 -12.29 -15.36 15.72
CA PHE A 463 -12.64 -15.81 14.37
C PHE A 463 -12.24 -17.26 14.10
N GLY A 464 -11.57 -17.99 14.98
CA GLY A 464 -11.33 -19.44 14.89
C GLY A 464 -10.85 -19.92 13.52
N PHE A 465 -9.95 -19.17 12.87
CA PHE A 465 -9.31 -19.53 11.62
C PHE A 465 -7.87 -19.96 11.85
#